data_d330313b61d011b864261cf3d6859fbf
#
_entry.id   d330313b61d011b864261cf3d6859fbf
#
_cell.length_a   1.000
_cell.length_b   1.000
_cell.length_c   1.000
_cell.angle_alpha   90.00
_cell.angle_beta   90.00
_cell.angle_gamma   90.00
#
_symmetry.space_group_name_H-M   'P 1'
#
loop_
_entity.id
_entity.type
_entity.pdbx_description
1 polymer ?
#
loop_
_entity_poly.entity_id
_entity_poly.type
_entity_poly.pdbx_seq_one_letter_code
_entity_poly.pdbx_strand_id
1 'polypeptide(L)'
;MKKVKTTKIKETKQRILKQFLRLSRISKLDDDSEIETLPIESFLDVLSFSNAQFNAPTFERRLQVLHKWKKISPTENRGDFEAPGFVKPVELKISFSNKANKINIRQIRLWQNCDYVVTYCDYNEFKHKTYFLTHDQMVKEVAKLGSATHGTKEANKRNLNVEYSITLNINNDWDKKYFRADLNNQFYT
;
A
#
# COMPACT_ATOMS: atom_id res chain seq x y z
N MET A 1 -12.15 35.79 -8.08
CA MET A 1 -11.71 34.39 -8.19
C MET A 1 -10.23 34.15 -8.53
N LYS A 2 -9.47 35.09 -9.13
CA LYS A 2 -8.03 34.90 -9.46
C LYS A 2 -7.08 34.86 -8.24
N LYS A 3 -7.35 35.61 -7.16
CA LYS A 3 -6.47 35.66 -5.96
C LYS A 3 -6.35 34.33 -5.18
N VAL A 4 -7.44 33.56 -5.06
CA VAL A 4 -7.45 32.30 -4.31
C VAL A 4 -6.65 31.19 -4.99
N LYS A 5 -6.66 31.16 -6.33
CA LYS A 5 -5.85 30.20 -7.10
C LYS A 5 -4.33 30.45 -6.96
N THR A 6 -3.94 31.72 -6.93
CA THR A 6 -2.52 32.12 -6.83
C THR A 6 -1.93 31.79 -5.46
N THR A 7 -2.71 31.93 -4.39
CA THR A 7 -2.29 31.60 -3.02
C THR A 7 -2.10 30.10 -2.84
N LYS A 8 -3.03 29.28 -3.31
CA LYS A 8 -2.91 27.81 -3.26
C LYS A 8 -1.70 27.27 -4.04
N ILE A 9 -1.40 27.86 -5.20
CA ILE A 9 -0.22 27.49 -6.00
C ILE A 9 1.07 27.85 -5.27
N LYS A 10 1.11 29.00 -4.61
CA LYS A 10 2.26 29.45 -3.83
C LYS A 10 2.51 28.56 -2.61
N GLU A 11 1.47 28.18 -1.88
CA GLU A 11 1.54 27.27 -0.74
C GLU A 11 2.00 25.86 -1.17
N THR A 12 1.50 25.38 -2.31
CA THR A 12 1.93 24.09 -2.88
C THR A 12 3.41 24.13 -3.29
N LYS A 13 3.88 25.20 -3.93
CA LYS A 13 5.30 25.36 -4.28
C LYS A 13 6.20 25.45 -3.06
N GLN A 14 5.80 26.18 -2.01
CA GLN A 14 6.57 26.26 -0.78
C GLN A 14 6.60 24.93 -0.01
N ARG A 15 5.52 24.17 -0.06
CA ARG A 15 5.46 22.82 0.50
C ARG A 15 6.40 21.88 -0.22
N ILE A 16 6.36 21.86 -1.56
CA ILE A 16 7.28 21.10 -2.40
C ILE A 16 8.74 21.47 -2.11
N LEU A 17 9.03 22.76 -2.04
CA LEU A 17 10.38 23.24 -1.77
C LEU A 17 10.88 22.85 -0.38
N LYS A 18 10.05 22.96 0.67
CA LYS A 18 10.38 22.50 2.02
C LYS A 18 10.64 20.99 2.07
N GLN A 19 9.86 20.24 1.34
CA GLN A 19 9.98 18.81 1.23
C GLN A 19 11.23 18.41 0.45
N PHE A 20 11.51 19.08 -0.66
CA PHE A 20 12.74 18.89 -1.44
C PHE A 20 14.01 19.21 -0.60
N LEU A 21 13.98 20.25 0.22
CA LEU A 21 15.08 20.58 1.13
C LEU A 21 15.24 19.53 2.25
N ARG A 22 14.17 18.89 2.70
CA ARG A 22 14.24 17.72 3.59
C ARG A 22 14.88 16.53 2.89
N LEU A 23 14.45 16.22 1.66
CA LEU A 23 15.02 15.16 0.84
C LEU A 23 16.47 15.41 0.46
N SER A 24 16.88 16.66 0.20
CA SER A 24 18.28 16.98 -0.07
C SER A 24 19.21 16.74 1.12
N ARG A 25 18.66 16.71 2.34
CA ARG A 25 19.40 16.25 3.54
C ARG A 25 19.46 14.71 3.61
N ILE A 26 18.47 14.03 3.04
CA ILE A 26 18.39 12.56 2.94
C ILE A 26 19.15 12.06 1.68
N SER A 27 19.28 12.88 0.63
CA SER A 27 19.98 12.53 -0.61
C SER A 27 21.51 12.37 -0.49
N LYS A 28 22.05 12.52 0.72
CA LYS A 28 23.41 12.05 1.06
C LYS A 28 23.47 10.55 1.35
N LEU A 29 22.32 9.86 1.24
CA LEU A 29 22.23 8.41 1.35
C LEU A 29 22.58 7.82 -0.02
N ASP A 30 23.82 7.36 -0.16
CA ASP A 30 24.33 6.79 -1.41
C ASP A 30 23.89 5.33 -1.64
N ASP A 31 23.10 4.75 -0.72
CA ASP A 31 22.66 3.35 -0.77
C ASP A 31 21.13 3.23 -0.54
N ASP A 32 20.43 2.60 -1.48
CA ASP A 32 19.00 2.28 -1.40
C ASP A 32 18.61 1.51 -0.13
N SER A 33 19.54 0.77 0.48
CA SER A 33 19.32 0.05 1.72
C SER A 33 19.03 0.96 2.92
N GLU A 34 19.42 2.22 2.88
CA GLU A 34 19.22 3.18 3.97
C GLU A 34 17.80 3.75 4.00
N ILE A 35 17.11 3.81 2.85
CA ILE A 35 15.72 4.31 2.78
C ILE A 35 14.79 3.42 3.60
N GLU A 36 14.96 2.12 3.52
CA GLU A 36 14.11 1.14 4.21
C GLU A 36 14.27 1.17 5.72
N THR A 37 15.39 1.68 6.22
CA THR A 37 15.68 1.76 7.67
C THR A 37 15.34 3.12 8.28
N LEU A 38 14.87 4.09 7.48
CA LEU A 38 14.49 5.40 7.99
C LEU A 38 13.34 5.30 9.01
N PRO A 39 13.27 6.24 9.97
CA PRO A 39 12.07 6.44 10.78
C PRO A 39 10.82 6.57 9.87
N ILE A 40 9.68 6.09 10.33
CA ILE A 40 8.50 5.95 9.49
C ILE A 40 8.04 7.27 8.85
N GLU A 41 8.08 8.37 9.57
CA GLU A 41 7.68 9.66 9.03
C GLU A 41 8.59 10.07 7.86
N SER A 42 9.90 9.89 8.00
CA SER A 42 10.88 10.18 6.95
C SER A 42 10.70 9.23 5.76
N PHE A 43 10.43 7.96 6.03
CA PHE A 43 10.15 6.96 5.01
C PHE A 43 8.90 7.31 4.21
N LEU A 44 7.79 7.64 4.88
CA LEU A 44 6.56 8.07 4.22
C LEU A 44 6.73 9.38 3.46
N ASP A 45 7.54 10.31 3.98
CA ASP A 45 7.92 11.52 3.26
C ASP A 45 8.61 11.17 1.93
N VAL A 46 9.60 10.28 1.93
CA VAL A 46 10.26 9.83 0.70
C VAL A 46 9.26 9.23 -0.28
N LEU A 47 8.37 8.34 0.19
CA LEU A 47 7.36 7.72 -0.66
C LEU A 47 6.36 8.74 -1.23
N SER A 48 6.06 9.82 -0.51
CA SER A 48 5.12 10.87 -0.97
C SER A 48 5.59 11.62 -2.22
N PHE A 49 6.89 11.61 -2.52
CA PHE A 49 7.49 12.26 -3.70
C PHE A 49 7.65 11.35 -4.90
N SER A 50 7.47 10.07 -4.69
CA SER A 50 7.68 9.07 -5.71
C SER A 50 6.35 8.55 -6.28
N ASN A 51 6.43 7.71 -7.27
CA ASN A 51 5.26 7.12 -7.91
C ASN A 51 4.96 5.72 -7.36
N ALA A 52 3.78 5.19 -7.67
CA ALA A 52 3.36 3.87 -7.21
C ALA A 52 4.30 2.72 -7.63
N GLN A 53 5.02 2.87 -8.76
CA GLN A 53 5.98 1.86 -9.22
C GLN A 53 7.21 1.78 -8.30
N PHE A 54 7.59 2.89 -7.70
CA PHE A 54 8.67 2.95 -6.71
C PHE A 54 8.17 2.58 -5.31
N ASN A 55 6.99 3.08 -4.93
CA ASN A 55 6.49 3.01 -3.55
C ASN A 55 6.25 1.57 -3.08
N ALA A 56 5.58 0.74 -3.89
CA ALA A 56 5.24 -0.61 -3.47
C ALA A 56 6.50 -1.49 -3.29
N PRO A 57 7.44 -1.57 -4.25
CA PRO A 57 8.67 -2.34 -4.07
C PRO A 57 9.53 -1.84 -2.90
N THR A 58 9.60 -0.53 -2.65
CA THR A 58 10.37 0.04 -1.55
C THR A 58 9.76 -0.33 -0.20
N PHE A 59 8.42 -0.28 -0.09
CA PHE A 59 7.74 -0.72 1.12
C PHE A 59 7.91 -2.23 1.37
N GLU A 60 7.80 -3.06 0.32
CA GLU A 60 8.07 -4.49 0.39
C GLU A 60 9.49 -4.77 0.91
N ARG A 61 10.48 -4.03 0.41
CA ARG A 61 11.86 -4.18 0.82
C ARG A 61 12.08 -3.78 2.28
N ARG A 62 11.39 -2.72 2.76
CA ARG A 62 11.37 -2.37 4.19
C ARG A 62 10.90 -3.54 5.05
N LEU A 63 9.82 -4.24 4.69
CA LEU A 63 9.34 -5.42 5.42
C LEU A 63 10.39 -6.55 5.46
N GLN A 64 11.11 -6.75 4.38
CA GLN A 64 12.19 -7.74 4.33
C GLN A 64 13.35 -7.37 5.27
N VAL A 65 13.78 -6.12 5.23
CA VAL A 65 14.94 -5.63 5.99
C VAL A 65 14.63 -5.58 7.49
N LEU A 66 13.52 -4.91 7.88
CA LEU A 66 13.21 -4.66 9.28
C LEU A 66 12.48 -5.82 9.95
N HIS A 67 11.59 -6.51 9.22
CA HIS A 67 10.70 -7.51 9.80
C HIS A 67 10.95 -8.93 9.31
N LYS A 68 12.01 -9.13 8.52
CA LYS A 68 12.45 -10.44 8.01
C LYS A 68 11.38 -11.19 7.23
N TRP A 69 10.51 -10.48 6.55
CA TRP A 69 9.55 -11.08 5.63
C TRP A 69 10.29 -11.67 4.44
N LYS A 70 10.07 -12.94 4.16
CA LYS A 70 10.76 -13.63 3.07
C LYS A 70 9.93 -13.51 1.79
N LYS A 71 10.49 -12.85 0.78
CA LYS A 71 9.83 -12.70 -0.52
C LYS A 71 9.69 -14.04 -1.23
N ILE A 72 8.51 -14.30 -1.74
CA ILE A 72 8.20 -15.48 -2.56
C ILE A 72 8.47 -15.14 -4.01
N SER A 73 8.95 -16.11 -4.78
CA SER A 73 9.13 -15.92 -6.22
C SER A 73 7.80 -15.67 -6.92
N PRO A 74 7.70 -14.68 -7.82
CA PRO A 74 6.48 -14.43 -8.59
C PRO A 74 5.97 -15.64 -9.38
N THR A 75 6.83 -16.64 -9.64
CA THR A 75 6.47 -17.88 -10.35
C THR A 75 5.74 -18.90 -9.49
N GLU A 76 5.72 -18.72 -8.16
CA GLU A 76 5.10 -19.70 -7.24
C GLU A 76 3.59 -19.55 -7.07
N ASN A 77 2.98 -18.47 -7.55
CA ASN A 77 1.52 -18.23 -7.52
C ASN A 77 0.84 -18.41 -6.15
N ARG A 78 1.54 -18.06 -5.06
CA ARG A 78 1.04 -18.26 -3.69
C ARG A 78 1.16 -17.03 -2.79
N GLY A 79 1.12 -15.82 -3.36
CA GLY A 79 1.27 -14.55 -2.65
C GLY A 79 2.69 -13.97 -2.74
N ASP A 80 2.91 -12.84 -2.04
CA ASP A 80 4.17 -12.09 -2.13
C ASP A 80 5.20 -12.53 -1.08
N PHE A 81 4.75 -12.96 0.12
CA PHE A 81 5.63 -13.19 1.26
C PHE A 81 5.26 -14.39 2.12
N GLU A 82 6.29 -15.07 2.65
CA GLU A 82 6.23 -15.81 3.91
C GLU A 82 6.58 -14.83 5.03
N ALA A 83 5.64 -14.58 5.95
CA ALA A 83 5.80 -13.60 7.01
C ALA A 83 5.73 -14.25 8.40
N PRO A 84 6.58 -13.85 9.35
CA PRO A 84 6.55 -14.38 10.70
C PRO A 84 5.17 -14.20 11.34
N GLY A 85 4.66 -15.24 12.00
CA GLY A 85 3.36 -15.22 12.67
C GLY A 85 2.15 -15.49 11.77
N PHE A 86 2.34 -15.73 10.47
CA PHE A 86 1.28 -16.12 9.54
C PHE A 86 1.41 -17.60 9.17
N VAL A 87 0.27 -18.29 9.13
CA VAL A 87 0.21 -19.71 8.75
C VAL A 87 0.29 -19.89 7.23
N LYS A 88 -0.33 -18.98 6.50
CA LYS A 88 -0.32 -18.96 5.03
C LYS A 88 0.58 -17.85 4.52
N PRO A 89 1.08 -17.99 3.28
CA PRO A 89 1.67 -16.86 2.60
C PRO A 89 0.71 -15.68 2.53
N VAL A 90 1.26 -14.48 2.48
CA VAL A 90 0.48 -13.25 2.41
C VAL A 90 0.73 -12.51 1.10
N GLU A 91 -0.34 -11.98 0.54
CA GLU A 91 -0.30 -11.01 -0.55
C GLU A 91 -0.35 -9.61 0.06
N LEU A 92 0.66 -8.79 -0.20
CA LEU A 92 0.72 -7.43 0.31
C LEU A 92 0.05 -6.47 -0.67
N LYS A 93 -0.89 -5.69 -0.18
CA LYS A 93 -1.55 -4.62 -0.93
C LYS A 93 -1.33 -3.28 -0.25
N ILE A 94 -0.75 -2.34 -0.97
CA ILE A 94 -0.45 -1.01 -0.46
C ILE A 94 -1.33 -0.01 -1.20
N SER A 95 -2.10 0.76 -0.45
CA SER A 95 -2.92 1.84 -0.97
C SER A 95 -2.42 3.17 -0.45
N PHE A 96 -1.87 3.97 -1.34
CA PHE A 96 -1.52 5.35 -1.05
C PHE A 96 -2.66 6.26 -1.50
N SER A 97 -3.10 7.16 -0.66
CA SER A 97 -4.19 8.06 -0.97
C SER A 97 -3.91 9.46 -0.46
N ASN A 98 -4.34 10.43 -1.24
CA ASN A 98 -4.48 11.83 -0.83
C ASN A 98 -5.94 12.18 -0.47
N LYS A 99 -6.82 11.18 -0.43
CA LYS A 99 -8.22 11.31 -0.04
C LYS A 99 -8.44 10.51 1.22
N ALA A 100 -8.81 11.21 2.28
CA ALA A 100 -9.08 10.60 3.57
C ALA A 100 -9.99 9.37 3.45
N ASN A 101 -9.59 8.30 4.12
CA ASN A 101 -10.36 7.06 4.26
C ASN A 101 -10.75 6.32 2.95
N LYS A 102 -10.06 6.58 1.83
CA LYS A 102 -10.34 5.85 0.59
C LYS A 102 -9.21 4.87 0.27
N ILE A 103 -9.53 3.59 0.24
CA ILE A 103 -8.61 2.53 -0.17
C ILE A 103 -8.96 2.07 -1.58
N ASN A 104 -7.93 1.89 -2.40
CA ASN A 104 -8.02 1.26 -3.71
C ASN A 104 -7.06 0.07 -3.76
N ILE A 105 -7.62 -1.13 -3.71
CA ILE A 105 -6.86 -2.39 -3.75
C ILE A 105 -6.95 -2.92 -5.17
N ARG A 106 -5.82 -3.09 -5.82
CA ARG A 106 -5.72 -3.58 -7.21
C ARG A 106 -5.04 -4.93 -7.29
N GLN A 107 -5.26 -5.63 -8.41
CA GLN A 107 -4.63 -6.92 -8.68
C GLN A 107 -4.86 -7.94 -7.57
N ILE A 108 -6.12 -8.08 -7.13
CA ILE A 108 -6.52 -9.12 -6.18
C ILE A 108 -6.64 -10.42 -6.95
N ARG A 109 -5.85 -11.43 -6.58
CA ARG A 109 -5.70 -12.72 -7.27
C ARG A 109 -6.30 -13.82 -6.41
N LEU A 110 -7.62 -14.02 -6.53
CA LEU A 110 -8.35 -15.00 -5.72
C LEU A 110 -8.01 -16.45 -6.01
N TRP A 111 -7.28 -16.73 -7.09
CA TRP A 111 -6.80 -18.10 -7.39
C TRP A 111 -5.55 -18.48 -6.57
N GLN A 112 -4.88 -17.50 -5.95
CA GLN A 112 -3.75 -17.77 -5.08
C GLN A 112 -4.24 -18.17 -3.70
N ASN A 113 -3.70 -19.25 -3.12
CA ASN A 113 -4.02 -19.66 -1.76
C ASN A 113 -3.18 -18.90 -0.75
N CYS A 114 -3.47 -17.63 -0.58
CA CYS A 114 -2.78 -16.71 0.33
C CYS A 114 -3.78 -15.86 1.11
N ASP A 115 -3.34 -15.35 2.25
CA ASP A 115 -4.07 -14.33 2.98
C ASP A 115 -3.62 -12.93 2.53
N TYR A 116 -4.32 -11.88 2.92
CA TYR A 116 -4.07 -10.52 2.45
C TYR A 116 -3.71 -9.59 3.61
N VAL A 117 -2.62 -8.90 3.44
CA VAL A 117 -2.26 -7.74 4.27
C VAL A 117 -2.45 -6.49 3.43
N VAL A 118 -3.36 -5.62 3.87
CA VAL A 118 -3.67 -4.37 3.19
C VAL A 118 -3.21 -3.22 4.06
N THR A 119 -2.27 -2.43 3.59
CA THR A 119 -1.85 -1.22 4.30
C THR A 119 -2.29 0.03 3.54
N TYR A 120 -2.84 0.97 4.30
CA TYR A 120 -3.30 2.25 3.82
C TYR A 120 -2.42 3.36 4.40
N CYS A 121 -1.94 4.23 3.54
CA CYS A 121 -1.15 5.40 3.91
C CYS A 121 -1.79 6.66 3.35
N ASP A 122 -2.10 7.60 4.23
CA ASP A 122 -2.53 8.95 3.86
C ASP A 122 -1.33 9.91 3.95
N TYR A 123 -0.90 10.41 2.81
CA TYR A 123 0.24 11.32 2.76
C TYR A 123 -0.02 12.71 3.34
N ASN A 124 -1.28 13.15 3.40
CA ASN A 124 -1.60 14.49 3.88
C ASN A 124 -1.65 14.55 5.40
N GLU A 125 -2.19 13.48 6.01
CA GLU A 125 -2.39 13.41 7.45
C GLU A 125 -1.36 12.51 8.14
N PHE A 126 -0.45 11.88 7.38
CA PHE A 126 0.52 10.88 7.86
C PHE A 126 -0.16 9.74 8.66
N LYS A 127 -1.42 9.47 8.32
CA LYS A 127 -2.18 8.39 8.92
C LYS A 127 -1.97 7.10 8.14
N HIS A 128 -1.88 6.03 8.89
CA HIS A 128 -1.71 4.70 8.32
C HIS A 128 -2.56 3.70 9.09
N LYS A 129 -3.04 2.70 8.39
CA LYS A 129 -3.77 1.58 8.95
C LYS A 129 -3.43 0.30 8.21
N THR A 130 -3.24 -0.77 8.97
CA THR A 130 -2.98 -2.09 8.41
C THR A 130 -4.10 -3.04 8.76
N TYR A 131 -4.58 -3.75 7.76
CA TYR A 131 -5.68 -4.70 7.82
C TYR A 131 -5.19 -6.08 7.44
N PHE A 132 -5.77 -7.09 8.04
CA PHE A 132 -5.56 -8.48 7.68
C PHE A 132 -6.88 -9.12 7.29
N LEU A 133 -6.91 -9.78 6.14
CA LEU A 133 -8.04 -10.55 5.65
C LEU A 133 -7.56 -11.95 5.29
N THR A 134 -8.26 -12.96 5.77
CA THR A 134 -8.06 -14.30 5.23
C THR A 134 -8.50 -14.33 3.76
N HIS A 135 -8.04 -15.33 3.02
CA HIS A 135 -8.47 -15.56 1.65
C HIS A 135 -10.00 -15.51 1.51
N ASP A 136 -10.73 -16.24 2.36
CA ASP A 136 -12.20 -16.31 2.33
C ASP A 136 -12.87 -14.97 2.63
N GLN A 137 -12.28 -14.17 3.51
CA GLN A 137 -12.75 -12.82 3.79
C GLN A 137 -12.56 -11.90 2.58
N MET A 138 -11.41 -11.99 1.90
CA MET A 138 -11.18 -11.22 0.68
C MET A 138 -12.15 -11.63 -0.44
N VAL A 139 -12.42 -12.92 -0.63
CA VAL A 139 -13.45 -13.41 -1.58
C VAL A 139 -14.81 -12.78 -1.31
N LYS A 140 -15.24 -12.76 -0.04
CA LYS A 140 -16.51 -12.14 0.37
C LYS A 140 -16.56 -10.64 0.10
N GLU A 141 -15.48 -9.91 0.39
CA GLU A 141 -15.44 -8.46 0.14
C GLU A 141 -15.42 -8.15 -1.36
N VAL A 142 -14.70 -8.93 -2.17
CA VAL A 142 -14.72 -8.78 -3.64
C VAL A 142 -16.11 -9.04 -4.19
N ALA A 143 -16.80 -10.10 -3.76
CA ALA A 143 -18.16 -10.41 -4.19
C ALA A 143 -19.16 -9.31 -3.79
N LYS A 144 -19.04 -8.78 -2.57
CA LYS A 144 -19.94 -7.74 -2.02
C LYS A 144 -19.78 -6.39 -2.72
N LEU A 145 -18.56 -6.00 -3.06
CA LEU A 145 -18.27 -4.67 -3.57
C LEU A 145 -18.42 -4.56 -5.10
N GLY A 146 -18.76 -5.65 -5.79
CA GLY A 146 -18.99 -5.65 -7.23
C GLY A 146 -17.74 -5.20 -7.99
N SER A 147 -16.63 -5.86 -7.75
CA SER A 147 -15.31 -5.46 -8.24
C SER A 147 -15.22 -5.36 -9.77
N ALA A 148 -14.50 -4.34 -10.25
CA ALA A 148 -14.08 -4.26 -11.63
C ALA A 148 -12.87 -5.18 -11.86
N THR A 149 -12.86 -5.93 -12.95
CA THR A 149 -11.71 -6.71 -13.38
C THR A 149 -10.62 -5.79 -13.95
N HIS A 150 -9.36 -6.06 -13.63
CA HIS A 150 -8.25 -5.38 -14.27
C HIS A 150 -7.91 -6.13 -15.57
N GLY A 151 -8.02 -5.45 -16.72
CA GLY A 151 -7.77 -6.02 -18.03
C GLY A 151 -8.92 -5.82 -19.04
N THR A 152 -8.69 -6.12 -20.31
CA THR A 152 -9.73 -6.06 -21.33
C THR A 152 -10.74 -7.19 -21.12
N LYS A 153 -12.03 -6.93 -21.40
CA LYS A 153 -13.11 -7.93 -21.30
C LYS A 153 -12.79 -9.26 -22.02
N GLU A 154 -11.98 -9.21 -23.06
CA GLU A 154 -11.61 -10.39 -23.85
C GLU A 154 -10.49 -11.22 -23.20
N ALA A 155 -9.51 -10.61 -22.56
CA ALA A 155 -8.49 -11.33 -21.78
C ALA A 155 -9.11 -12.06 -20.60
N ASN A 156 -10.14 -11.48 -19.98
CA ASN A 156 -10.85 -12.07 -18.85
C ASN A 156 -11.75 -13.27 -19.24
N LYS A 157 -12.24 -13.32 -20.49
CA LYS A 157 -13.05 -14.45 -20.96
C LYS A 157 -12.23 -15.72 -21.23
N ARG A 158 -10.92 -15.60 -21.41
CA ARG A 158 -10.04 -16.71 -21.79
C ARG A 158 -9.15 -17.22 -20.66
N ASN A 159 -9.00 -16.46 -19.59
CA ASN A 159 -8.14 -16.81 -18.46
C ASN A 159 -8.96 -17.14 -17.23
N LEU A 160 -8.73 -18.32 -16.67
CA LEU A 160 -9.23 -18.74 -15.36
C LEU A 160 -8.67 -17.85 -14.23
N ASN A 161 -7.62 -17.06 -14.50
CA ASN A 161 -6.91 -16.21 -13.55
C ASN A 161 -7.35 -14.75 -13.70
N VAL A 162 -8.50 -14.41 -13.13
CA VAL A 162 -9.06 -13.05 -13.16
C VAL A 162 -8.52 -12.23 -12.01
N GLU A 163 -7.93 -11.06 -12.32
CA GLU A 163 -7.54 -10.07 -11.32
C GLU A 163 -8.70 -9.13 -11.00
N TYR A 164 -8.94 -8.90 -9.72
CA TYR A 164 -9.99 -8.00 -9.24
C TYR A 164 -9.42 -6.72 -8.68
N SER A 165 -10.25 -5.69 -8.66
CA SER A 165 -9.96 -4.43 -7.98
C SER A 165 -11.19 -4.00 -7.19
N ILE A 166 -10.97 -3.58 -5.95
CA ILE A 166 -12.01 -3.00 -5.11
C ILE A 166 -11.59 -1.60 -4.67
N THR A 167 -12.58 -0.72 -4.63
CA THR A 167 -12.41 0.62 -4.04
C THR A 167 -13.43 0.77 -2.94
N LEU A 168 -12.98 1.11 -1.76
CA LEU A 168 -13.86 1.27 -0.61
C LEU A 168 -13.50 2.52 0.19
N ASN A 169 -14.48 3.02 0.92
CA ASN A 169 -14.24 3.99 1.98
C ASN A 169 -14.05 3.21 3.28
N ILE A 170 -12.94 3.48 3.97
CA ILE A 170 -12.71 2.92 5.30
C ILE A 170 -13.80 3.49 6.22
N ASN A 171 -14.54 2.62 6.84
CA ASN A 171 -15.52 2.96 7.85
C ASN A 171 -15.28 2.13 9.12
N ASN A 172 -16.02 2.45 10.16
CA ASN A 172 -15.92 1.75 11.44
C ASN A 172 -16.14 0.23 11.34
N ASP A 173 -16.96 -0.22 10.38
CA ASP A 173 -17.22 -1.66 10.21
C ASP A 173 -16.01 -2.40 9.62
N TRP A 174 -15.33 -1.76 8.65
CA TRP A 174 -14.09 -2.29 8.09
C TRP A 174 -12.98 -2.33 9.16
N ASP A 175 -12.82 -1.24 9.92
CA ASP A 175 -11.86 -1.16 11.01
C ASP A 175 -12.13 -2.26 12.07
N LYS A 176 -13.36 -2.41 12.53
CA LYS A 176 -13.71 -3.45 13.53
C LYS A 176 -13.43 -4.87 13.06
N LYS A 177 -13.57 -5.13 11.76
CA LYS A 177 -13.42 -6.49 11.21
C LYS A 177 -11.98 -6.86 10.93
N TYR A 178 -11.19 -5.94 10.39
CA TYR A 178 -9.94 -6.28 9.72
C TYR A 178 -8.72 -5.54 10.25
N PHE A 179 -8.89 -4.46 11.03
CA PHE A 179 -7.76 -3.71 11.55
C PHE A 179 -6.93 -4.56 12.52
N ARG A 180 -5.61 -4.52 12.34
CA ARG A 180 -4.64 -5.24 13.16
C ARG A 180 -3.62 -4.25 13.73
N ALA A 181 -3.82 -3.89 14.99
CA ALA A 181 -2.92 -2.95 15.69
C ALA A 181 -1.49 -3.47 15.80
N ASP A 182 -1.30 -4.76 15.98
CA ASP A 182 -0.01 -5.42 16.06
C ASP A 182 0.77 -5.30 14.74
N LEU A 183 0.12 -5.58 13.60
CA LEU A 183 0.73 -5.40 12.28
C LEU A 183 0.95 -3.92 11.98
N ASN A 184 0.01 -3.07 12.35
CA ASN A 184 0.14 -1.64 12.16
C ASN A 184 1.37 -1.11 12.89
N ASN A 185 1.57 -1.48 14.14
CA ASN A 185 2.76 -1.10 14.89
C ASN A 185 4.02 -1.69 14.26
N GLN A 186 4.01 -2.96 13.83
CA GLN A 186 5.15 -3.58 13.15
C GLN A 186 5.55 -2.86 11.88
N PHE A 187 4.62 -2.39 11.07
CA PHE A 187 4.91 -1.75 9.79
C PHE A 187 5.42 -0.32 9.94
N TYR A 188 5.07 0.33 11.03
CA TYR A 188 5.24 1.76 11.21
C TYR A 188 6.10 2.13 12.44
N THR A 189 6.76 1.18 13.07
CA THR A 189 7.87 1.42 13.99
C THR A 189 9.21 1.25 13.31
#